data_8137614ffa058d2b9d117a21231280c3
#
_entry.id   8137614ffa058d2b9d117a21231280c3
#
_cell.length_a   1.000
_cell.length_b   1.000
_cell.length_c   1.000
_cell.angle_alpha   90.00
_cell.angle_beta   90.00
_cell.angle_gamma   90.00
#
_symmetry.space_group_name_H-M   'P 1'
#
loop_
_entity.id
_entity.type
_entity.pdbx_description
1 polymer ?
#
loop_
_entity_poly.entity_id
_entity_poly.type
_entity_poly.pdbx_seq_one_letter_code
_entity_poly.pdbx_strand_id
1 'polypeptide(L)'
;MARNILILGASYGSLLATKLLMAGHNVTLVCRKKTAELINRDGTEVRIKLRDEAVHRAIFSRDLPGKLDATTPAEVDLSRYDLVGLAMQEPQYTNHTIRVLMIKIAEAKLPCLSIMNMPPLPYLKRIPALAEMDLEEAYTNALVWERFEPGLVSLCSPDPQAFRPPEEAANVLHVGLPTNFKAAAFADEAHNKLLRELEADMTR
;
A
#
# COMPACT_ATOMS: atom_id res chain seq x y z
N MET A 1 6.70 -7.80 -17.30
CA MET A 1 5.24 -8.05 -17.53
C MET A 1 4.47 -7.21 -16.53
N ALA A 2 3.39 -6.50 -16.93
CA ALA A 2 2.63 -5.69 -15.98
C ALA A 2 2.03 -6.55 -14.86
N ARG A 3 2.17 -6.10 -13.61
CA ARG A 3 1.58 -6.72 -12.41
C ARG A 3 0.34 -5.94 -12.01
N ASN A 4 -0.57 -6.60 -11.28
CA ASN A 4 -1.76 -5.97 -10.71
C ASN A 4 -1.59 -5.87 -9.20
N ILE A 5 -1.58 -4.67 -8.66
CA ILE A 5 -1.35 -4.40 -7.24
C ILE A 5 -2.59 -3.78 -6.62
N LEU A 6 -3.08 -4.38 -5.53
CA LEU A 6 -4.13 -3.83 -4.70
C LEU A 6 -3.50 -3.01 -3.58
N ILE A 7 -3.93 -1.76 -3.35
CA ILE A 7 -3.41 -0.94 -2.25
C ILE A 7 -4.58 -0.49 -1.35
N LEU A 8 -4.53 -0.90 -0.09
CA LEU A 8 -5.49 -0.48 0.92
C LEU A 8 -5.10 0.89 1.47
N GLY A 9 -5.88 1.91 1.11
CA GLY A 9 -5.65 3.30 1.50
C GLY A 9 -5.16 4.18 0.36
N ALA A 10 -5.97 5.15 -0.03
CA ALA A 10 -5.71 6.05 -1.15
C ALA A 10 -4.95 7.34 -0.76
N SER A 11 -4.59 7.55 0.50
CA SER A 11 -3.75 8.68 0.92
C SER A 11 -2.27 8.33 0.74
N TYR A 12 -1.66 7.70 1.73
CA TYR A 12 -0.27 7.25 1.64
C TYR A 12 -0.01 6.27 0.49
N GLY A 13 -1.01 5.44 0.17
CA GLY A 13 -0.94 4.52 -0.97
C GLY A 13 -0.79 5.20 -2.32
N SER A 14 -1.18 6.47 -2.47
CA SER A 14 -1.07 7.18 -3.75
C SER A 14 0.38 7.38 -4.21
N LEU A 15 1.34 7.55 -3.29
CA LEU A 15 2.75 7.66 -3.69
C LEU A 15 3.29 6.32 -4.21
N LEU A 16 3.04 5.22 -3.49
CA LEU A 16 3.42 3.88 -3.95
C LEU A 16 2.72 3.56 -5.28
N ALA A 17 1.42 3.87 -5.39
CA ALA A 17 0.66 3.71 -6.62
C ALA A 17 1.31 4.46 -7.78
N THR A 18 1.66 5.74 -7.59
CA THR A 18 2.30 6.55 -8.63
C THR A 18 3.59 5.92 -9.12
N LYS A 19 4.46 5.44 -8.22
CA LYS A 19 5.71 4.78 -8.61
C LYS A 19 5.47 3.49 -9.41
N LEU A 20 4.49 2.68 -8.99
CA LEU A 20 4.12 1.45 -9.71
C LEU A 20 3.52 1.76 -11.09
N LEU A 21 2.67 2.79 -11.18
CA LEU A 21 2.10 3.24 -12.46
C LEU A 21 3.18 3.76 -13.41
N MET A 22 4.17 4.51 -12.92
CA MET A 22 5.34 4.96 -13.71
C MET A 22 6.13 3.77 -14.27
N ALA A 23 6.21 2.69 -13.52
CA ALA A 23 6.85 1.44 -13.95
C ALA A 23 5.98 0.57 -14.89
N GLY A 24 4.76 1.02 -15.22
CA GLY A 24 3.85 0.34 -16.13
C GLY A 24 3.01 -0.78 -15.48
N HIS A 25 2.95 -0.84 -14.16
CA HIS A 25 2.08 -1.77 -13.44
C HIS A 25 0.68 -1.19 -13.26
N ASN A 26 -0.32 -2.07 -13.03
CA ASN A 26 -1.69 -1.65 -12.75
C ASN A 26 -1.91 -1.59 -11.25
N VAL A 27 -2.64 -0.58 -10.79
CA VAL A 27 -2.93 -0.38 -9.37
C VAL A 27 -4.43 -0.18 -9.17
N THR A 28 -4.96 -0.84 -8.15
CA THR A 28 -6.31 -0.56 -7.64
C THR A 28 -6.21 -0.05 -6.21
N LEU A 29 -6.71 1.16 -5.96
CA LEU A 29 -6.78 1.75 -4.63
C LEU A 29 -8.09 1.39 -3.94
N VAL A 30 -8.00 0.81 -2.74
CA VAL A 30 -9.17 0.55 -1.89
C VAL A 30 -9.40 1.73 -0.98
N CYS A 31 -10.58 2.35 -1.09
CA CYS A 31 -10.94 3.52 -0.31
C CYS A 31 -12.46 3.65 -0.13
N ARG A 32 -12.89 4.76 0.49
CA ARG A 32 -14.32 5.06 0.65
C ARG A 32 -14.96 5.38 -0.70
N LYS A 33 -16.23 5.03 -0.87
CA LYS A 33 -16.99 5.17 -2.12
C LYS A 33 -16.80 6.53 -2.80
N LYS A 34 -17.01 7.64 -2.09
CA LYS A 34 -16.83 8.99 -2.66
C LYS A 34 -15.41 9.24 -3.17
N THR A 35 -14.39 8.70 -2.49
CA THR A 35 -13.00 8.82 -2.92
C THR A 35 -12.73 7.93 -4.13
N ALA A 36 -13.30 6.74 -4.20
CA ALA A 36 -13.19 5.85 -5.34
C ALA A 36 -13.82 6.47 -6.59
N GLU A 37 -15.03 7.02 -6.47
CA GLU A 37 -15.70 7.74 -7.56
C GLU A 37 -14.87 8.92 -8.07
N LEU A 38 -14.26 9.71 -7.15
CA LEU A 38 -13.39 10.82 -7.50
C LEU A 38 -12.14 10.34 -8.26
N ILE A 39 -11.45 9.32 -7.74
CA ILE A 39 -10.23 8.79 -8.37
C ILE A 39 -10.53 8.19 -9.74
N ASN A 40 -11.63 7.44 -9.89
CA ASN A 40 -12.02 6.85 -11.17
C ASN A 40 -12.38 7.93 -12.19
N ARG A 41 -12.95 9.06 -11.75
CA ARG A 41 -13.29 10.18 -12.62
C ARG A 41 -12.06 11.03 -12.98
N ASP A 42 -11.21 11.37 -12.01
CA ASP A 42 -10.19 12.41 -12.14
C ASP A 42 -8.75 11.88 -12.05
N GLY A 43 -8.54 10.62 -11.62
CA GLY A 43 -7.23 10.07 -11.31
C GLY A 43 -6.70 10.55 -9.96
N THR A 44 -5.41 10.34 -9.70
CA THR A 44 -4.68 10.91 -8.56
C THR A 44 -3.65 11.91 -9.03
N GLU A 45 -3.38 12.90 -8.18
CA GLU A 45 -2.32 13.89 -8.34
C GLU A 45 -1.36 13.78 -7.15
N VAL A 46 -0.07 13.54 -7.44
CA VAL A 46 0.99 13.55 -6.43
C VAL A 46 1.90 14.73 -6.70
N ARG A 47 1.97 15.65 -5.74
CA ARG A 47 2.87 16.82 -5.79
C ARG A 47 4.11 16.51 -4.98
N ILE A 48 5.24 16.40 -5.64
CA ILE A 48 6.53 16.07 -5.03
C ILE A 48 7.54 17.19 -5.28
N LYS A 49 8.34 17.50 -4.25
CA LYS A 49 9.44 18.44 -4.36
C LYS A 49 10.76 17.68 -4.25
N LEU A 50 11.57 17.73 -5.28
CA LEU A 50 12.93 17.20 -5.22
C LEU A 50 13.85 18.19 -4.51
N ARG A 51 15.00 17.69 -3.98
CA ARG A 51 15.89 18.45 -3.12
C ARG A 51 16.37 19.78 -3.75
N ASP A 52 16.61 19.78 -5.07
CA ASP A 52 17.17 20.92 -5.80
C ASP A 52 16.12 21.72 -6.56
N GLU A 53 14.83 21.50 -6.31
CA GLU A 53 13.74 22.19 -6.98
C GLU A 53 13.09 23.25 -6.09
N ALA A 54 12.79 24.41 -6.69
CA ALA A 54 12.09 25.49 -6.01
C ALA A 54 10.58 25.23 -5.88
N VAL A 55 10.00 24.47 -6.83
CA VAL A 55 8.55 24.22 -6.93
C VAL A 55 8.26 22.72 -6.91
N HIS A 56 7.05 22.35 -6.49
CA HIS A 56 6.57 20.99 -6.57
C HIS A 56 6.28 20.60 -8.03
N ARG A 57 6.68 19.39 -8.40
CA ARG A 57 6.18 18.73 -9.61
C ARG A 57 4.86 18.06 -9.33
N ALA A 58 3.87 18.26 -10.17
CA ALA A 58 2.63 17.52 -10.17
C ALA A 58 2.76 16.31 -11.11
N ILE A 59 2.43 15.12 -10.59
CA ILE A 59 2.41 13.87 -11.34
C ILE A 59 0.96 13.39 -11.34
N PHE A 60 0.37 13.31 -12.52
CA PHE A 60 -1.01 12.87 -12.70
C PHE A 60 -1.03 11.39 -13.11
N SER A 61 -1.81 10.57 -12.42
CA SER A 61 -1.89 9.13 -12.71
C SER A 61 -2.36 8.81 -14.13
N ARG A 62 -3.13 9.71 -14.75
CA ARG A 62 -3.65 9.57 -16.11
C ARG A 62 -2.58 9.68 -17.19
N ASP A 63 -1.45 10.32 -16.87
CA ASP A 63 -0.33 10.53 -17.79
C ASP A 63 0.70 9.40 -17.69
N LEU A 64 0.47 8.41 -16.81
CA LEU A 64 1.39 7.32 -16.54
C LEU A 64 1.07 6.07 -17.38
N PRO A 65 2.08 5.23 -17.66
CA PRO A 65 1.90 4.04 -18.51
C PRO A 65 1.03 2.95 -17.88
N GLY A 66 0.99 2.85 -16.56
CA GLY A 66 0.14 1.90 -15.81
C GLY A 66 -1.31 2.37 -15.72
N LYS A 67 -2.22 1.47 -15.37
CA LYS A 67 -3.65 1.77 -15.20
C LYS A 67 -4.00 1.92 -13.71
N LEU A 68 -4.70 3.00 -13.38
CA LEU A 68 -5.24 3.25 -12.04
C LEU A 68 -6.75 3.02 -12.01
N ASP A 69 -7.19 2.20 -11.06
CA ASP A 69 -8.57 2.05 -10.66
C ASP A 69 -8.73 2.31 -9.16
N ALA A 70 -9.94 2.58 -8.71
CA ALA A 70 -10.29 2.68 -7.30
C ALA A 70 -11.60 1.97 -7.02
N THR A 71 -11.68 1.31 -5.85
CA THR A 71 -12.83 0.50 -5.47
C THR A 71 -13.11 0.58 -3.96
N THR A 72 -14.25 0.05 -3.54
CA THR A 72 -14.57 -0.12 -2.11
C THR A 72 -14.12 -1.50 -1.61
N PRO A 73 -13.92 -1.68 -0.29
CA PRO A 73 -13.49 -2.98 0.25
C PRO A 73 -14.42 -4.14 -0.09
N ALA A 74 -15.72 -3.87 -0.27
CA ALA A 74 -16.73 -4.90 -0.54
C ALA A 74 -16.69 -5.42 -1.98
N GLU A 75 -16.15 -4.62 -2.92
CA GLU A 75 -16.17 -4.89 -4.36
C GLU A 75 -14.85 -5.49 -4.88
N VAL A 76 -13.88 -5.76 -4.00
CA VAL A 76 -12.59 -6.30 -4.40
C VAL A 76 -12.70 -7.76 -4.84
N ASP A 77 -12.22 -8.05 -6.04
CA ASP A 77 -11.97 -9.40 -6.54
C ASP A 77 -10.49 -9.73 -6.42
N LEU A 78 -10.13 -10.52 -5.39
CA LEU A 78 -8.74 -10.82 -5.04
C LEU A 78 -8.02 -11.70 -6.06
N SER A 79 -8.73 -12.44 -6.90
CA SER A 79 -8.13 -13.31 -7.92
C SER A 79 -7.33 -12.54 -8.98
N ARG A 80 -7.49 -11.21 -9.03
CA ARG A 80 -6.89 -10.34 -10.02
C ARG A 80 -5.51 -9.78 -9.62
N TYR A 81 -5.09 -9.95 -8.36
CA TYR A 81 -3.94 -9.24 -7.83
C TYR A 81 -2.76 -10.16 -7.51
N ASP A 82 -1.55 -9.63 -7.74
CA ASP A 82 -0.28 -10.30 -7.45
C ASP A 82 0.28 -9.93 -6.07
N LEU A 83 -0.06 -8.72 -5.58
CA LEU A 83 0.47 -8.15 -4.34
C LEU A 83 -0.57 -7.21 -3.70
N VAL A 84 -0.58 -7.15 -2.38
CA VAL A 84 -1.39 -6.20 -1.61
C VAL A 84 -0.48 -5.21 -0.88
N GLY A 85 -0.69 -3.91 -1.11
CA GLY A 85 -0.07 -2.82 -0.33
C GLY A 85 -0.95 -2.44 0.87
N LEU A 86 -0.39 -2.47 2.07
CA LEU A 86 -1.07 -2.04 3.29
C LEU A 86 -0.64 -0.60 3.61
N ALA A 87 -1.47 0.39 3.25
CA ALA A 87 -1.14 1.81 3.25
C ALA A 87 -2.10 2.66 4.11
N MET A 88 -2.76 2.05 5.08
CA MET A 88 -3.60 2.74 6.05
C MET A 88 -2.89 2.82 7.41
N GLN A 89 -3.35 3.70 8.27
CA GLN A 89 -2.93 3.71 9.67
C GLN A 89 -3.54 2.53 10.42
N GLU A 90 -2.84 1.99 11.42
CA GLU A 90 -3.22 0.78 12.15
C GLU A 90 -4.67 0.80 12.64
N PRO A 91 -5.20 1.86 13.30
CA PRO A 91 -6.59 1.86 13.77
C PRO A 91 -7.65 1.73 12.66
N GLN A 92 -7.31 2.09 11.42
CA GLN A 92 -8.25 2.01 10.30
C GLN A 92 -8.58 0.58 9.87
N TYR A 93 -7.69 -0.38 10.19
CA TYR A 93 -7.93 -1.80 9.92
C TYR A 93 -8.99 -2.41 10.82
N THR A 94 -9.41 -1.73 11.91
CA THR A 94 -10.50 -2.16 12.79
C THR A 94 -11.89 -2.01 12.14
N ASN A 95 -12.00 -1.23 11.07
CA ASN A 95 -13.27 -1.07 10.35
C ASN A 95 -13.79 -2.43 9.86
N HIS A 96 -15.07 -2.70 10.07
CA HIS A 96 -15.67 -3.99 9.77
C HIS A 96 -15.45 -4.45 8.31
N THR A 97 -15.68 -3.57 7.34
CA THR A 97 -15.53 -3.94 5.91
C THR A 97 -14.08 -4.20 5.54
N ILE A 98 -13.14 -3.48 6.15
CA ILE A 98 -11.70 -3.71 5.99
C ILE A 98 -11.31 -5.04 6.62
N ARG A 99 -11.78 -5.36 7.83
CA ARG A 99 -11.49 -6.65 8.48
C ARG A 99 -11.95 -7.83 7.63
N VAL A 100 -13.15 -7.75 7.05
CA VAL A 100 -13.65 -8.78 6.13
C VAL A 100 -12.73 -8.94 4.92
N LEU A 101 -12.25 -7.83 4.35
CA LEU A 101 -11.30 -7.87 3.24
C LEU A 101 -9.94 -8.47 3.69
N MET A 102 -9.43 -8.10 4.87
CA MET A 102 -8.18 -8.65 5.41
C MET A 102 -8.24 -10.17 5.60
N ILE A 103 -9.36 -10.69 6.12
CA ILE A 103 -9.58 -12.14 6.22
C ILE A 103 -9.50 -12.81 4.84
N LYS A 104 -10.18 -12.26 3.85
CA LYS A 104 -10.15 -12.79 2.48
C LYS A 104 -8.74 -12.74 1.86
N ILE A 105 -7.98 -11.67 2.11
CA ILE A 105 -6.59 -11.54 1.66
C ILE A 105 -5.72 -12.62 2.28
N ALA A 106 -5.86 -12.87 3.58
CA ALA A 106 -5.11 -13.92 4.28
C ALA A 106 -5.47 -15.31 3.76
N GLU A 107 -6.76 -15.60 3.55
CA GLU A 107 -7.25 -16.88 3.01
C GLU A 107 -6.79 -17.11 1.56
N ALA A 108 -6.72 -16.05 0.75
CA ALA A 108 -6.17 -16.10 -0.61
C ALA A 108 -4.64 -16.21 -0.64
N LYS A 109 -3.97 -16.15 0.51
CA LYS A 109 -2.50 -16.19 0.68
C LYS A 109 -1.76 -15.18 -0.21
N LEU A 110 -2.37 -14.00 -0.41
CA LEU A 110 -1.74 -12.93 -1.16
C LEU A 110 -0.60 -12.29 -0.35
N PRO A 111 0.59 -12.10 -0.94
CA PRO A 111 1.68 -11.40 -0.27
C PRO A 111 1.28 -9.95 0.02
N CYS A 112 1.59 -9.48 1.23
CA CYS A 112 1.26 -8.13 1.68
C CYS A 112 2.53 -7.34 1.98
N LEU A 113 2.67 -6.16 1.37
CA LEU A 113 3.74 -5.21 1.65
C LEU A 113 3.19 -4.03 2.44
N SER A 114 3.65 -3.87 3.68
CA SER A 114 3.17 -2.82 4.56
C SER A 114 4.05 -1.57 4.50
N ILE A 115 3.44 -0.41 4.25
CA ILE A 115 4.04 0.92 4.41
C ILE A 115 3.45 1.66 5.63
N MET A 116 2.83 0.92 6.54
CA MET A 116 2.28 1.46 7.79
C MET A 116 3.40 1.89 8.74
N ASN A 117 3.15 2.91 9.55
CA ASN A 117 4.07 3.29 10.62
C ASN A 117 4.16 2.21 11.73
N MET A 118 3.04 1.53 12.03
CA MET A 118 3.01 0.38 12.93
C MET A 118 3.26 -0.90 12.14
N PRO A 119 4.34 -1.66 12.43
CA PRO A 119 4.59 -2.94 11.76
C PRO A 119 3.44 -3.92 11.99
N PRO A 120 2.97 -4.65 10.97
CA PRO A 120 1.96 -5.68 11.12
C PRO A 120 2.40 -6.78 12.10
N LEU A 121 1.49 -7.23 12.96
CA LEU A 121 1.79 -8.27 13.96
C LEU A 121 2.39 -9.56 13.35
N PRO A 122 1.91 -10.09 12.21
CA PRO A 122 2.51 -11.27 11.59
C PRO A 122 3.98 -11.07 11.21
N TYR A 123 4.37 -9.87 10.82
CA TYR A 123 5.78 -9.58 10.54
C TYR A 123 6.63 -9.60 11.81
N LEU A 124 6.17 -8.99 12.91
CA LEU A 124 6.88 -9.00 14.18
C LEU A 124 7.10 -10.42 14.71
N LYS A 125 6.12 -11.31 14.54
CA LYS A 125 6.21 -12.72 14.91
C LYS A 125 7.26 -13.52 14.11
N ARG A 126 7.80 -12.98 13.02
CA ARG A 126 8.94 -13.57 12.29
C ARG A 126 10.29 -13.28 12.96
N ILE A 127 10.35 -12.31 13.86
CA ILE A 127 11.58 -11.91 14.54
C ILE A 127 11.74 -12.83 15.76
N PRO A 128 12.81 -13.66 15.86
CA PRO A 128 12.94 -14.65 16.91
C PRO A 128 12.79 -14.07 18.32
N ALA A 129 13.34 -12.89 18.56
CA ALA A 129 13.26 -12.22 19.86
C ALA A 129 11.83 -11.75 20.24
N LEU A 130 10.92 -11.65 19.28
CA LEU A 130 9.55 -11.17 19.46
C LEU A 130 8.49 -12.27 19.27
N ALA A 131 8.89 -13.43 18.77
CA ALA A 131 7.97 -14.50 18.39
C ALA A 131 7.06 -14.95 19.54
N GLU A 132 7.63 -15.10 20.72
CA GLU A 132 6.91 -15.58 21.93
C GLU A 132 6.40 -14.44 22.83
N MET A 133 6.64 -13.18 22.44
CA MET A 133 6.15 -12.03 23.22
C MET A 133 4.66 -11.80 22.97
N ASP A 134 3.94 -11.42 24.01
CA ASP A 134 2.60 -10.88 23.85
C ASP A 134 2.70 -9.42 23.36
N LEU A 135 2.32 -9.21 22.10
CA LEU A 135 2.37 -7.92 21.44
C LEU A 135 0.97 -7.40 21.09
N GLU A 136 -0.07 -8.12 21.46
CA GLU A 136 -1.45 -7.81 21.03
C GLU A 136 -1.94 -6.48 21.59
N GLU A 137 -1.53 -6.12 22.81
CA GLU A 137 -1.88 -4.86 23.45
C GLU A 137 -1.33 -3.61 22.72
N ALA A 138 -0.33 -3.78 21.85
CA ALA A 138 0.20 -2.69 21.04
C ALA A 138 -0.73 -2.31 19.86
N TYR A 139 -1.75 -3.12 19.56
CA TYR A 139 -2.66 -2.93 18.45
C TYR A 139 -4.04 -2.52 18.93
N THR A 140 -4.71 -1.67 18.17
CA THR A 140 -6.13 -1.32 18.44
C THR A 140 -7.04 -2.55 18.38
N ASN A 141 -6.71 -3.49 17.47
CA ASN A 141 -7.37 -4.78 17.38
C ASN A 141 -6.47 -5.82 16.70
N ALA A 142 -5.75 -6.61 17.49
CA ALA A 142 -4.84 -7.64 16.99
C ALA A 142 -5.54 -8.76 16.17
N LEU A 143 -6.85 -8.99 16.37
CA LEU A 143 -7.64 -9.97 15.62
C LEU A 143 -7.69 -9.71 14.11
N VAL A 144 -7.34 -8.51 13.66
CA VAL A 144 -7.18 -8.19 12.23
C VAL A 144 -6.14 -9.11 11.58
N TRP A 145 -5.14 -9.52 12.34
CA TRP A 145 -3.97 -10.27 11.87
C TRP A 145 -4.06 -11.78 12.10
N GLU A 146 -5.10 -12.25 12.79
CA GLU A 146 -5.23 -13.64 13.25
C GLU A 146 -5.12 -14.68 12.12
N ARG A 147 -5.61 -14.36 10.93
CA ARG A 147 -5.61 -15.26 9.78
C ARG A 147 -4.34 -15.21 8.93
N PHE A 148 -3.44 -14.27 9.21
CA PHE A 148 -2.23 -14.10 8.42
C PHE A 148 -1.12 -15.05 8.86
N GLU A 149 -0.64 -15.85 7.92
CA GLU A 149 0.62 -16.56 8.10
C GLU A 149 1.77 -15.53 8.18
N PRO A 150 2.71 -15.65 9.14
CA PRO A 150 3.80 -14.66 9.29
C PRO A 150 4.61 -14.41 8.02
N GLY A 151 4.78 -15.43 7.17
CA GLY A 151 5.53 -15.36 5.92
C GLY A 151 4.90 -14.51 4.82
N LEU A 152 3.58 -14.25 4.90
CA LEU A 152 2.83 -13.50 3.90
C LEU A 152 2.94 -11.98 4.02
N VAL A 153 3.50 -11.47 5.12
CA VAL A 153 3.58 -10.03 5.36
C VAL A 153 5.03 -9.60 5.42
N SER A 154 5.36 -8.55 4.69
CA SER A 154 6.66 -7.89 4.74
C SER A 154 6.50 -6.38 4.94
N LEU A 155 7.58 -5.72 5.32
CA LEU A 155 7.64 -4.28 5.53
C LEU A 155 8.25 -3.57 4.32
N CYS A 156 7.75 -2.38 4.08
CA CYS A 156 8.41 -1.38 3.26
C CYS A 156 8.59 -0.11 4.10
N SER A 157 9.62 0.66 3.83
CA SER A 157 9.81 1.94 4.51
C SER A 157 8.55 2.80 4.35
N PRO A 158 8.03 3.38 5.44
CA PRO A 158 6.90 4.29 5.36
C PRO A 158 7.29 5.56 4.61
N ASP A 159 6.28 6.26 4.08
CA ASP A 159 6.49 7.59 3.53
C ASP A 159 6.45 8.62 4.68
N PRO A 160 7.59 9.22 5.03
CA PRO A 160 7.68 9.99 6.26
C PRO A 160 7.00 11.36 6.20
N GLN A 161 6.68 11.89 5.03
CA GLN A 161 6.21 13.27 4.89
C GLN A 161 5.17 13.48 3.79
N ALA A 162 4.32 12.49 3.57
CA ALA A 162 3.18 12.65 2.69
C ALA A 162 1.95 13.08 3.49
N PHE A 163 1.20 14.05 2.99
CA PHE A 163 -0.03 14.51 3.60
C PHE A 163 -1.04 14.96 2.53
N ARG A 164 -2.30 14.92 2.90
CA ARG A 164 -3.37 15.53 2.13
C ARG A 164 -3.63 16.94 2.65
N PRO A 165 -3.47 17.98 1.80
CA PRO A 165 -3.88 19.33 2.18
C PRO A 165 -5.40 19.35 2.44
N PRO A 166 -5.86 19.94 3.55
CA PRO A 166 -7.30 19.96 3.88
C PRO A 166 -8.15 20.70 2.85
N GLU A 167 -7.58 21.68 2.18
CA GLU A 167 -8.19 22.53 1.16
C GLU A 167 -8.26 21.87 -0.23
N GLU A 168 -7.52 20.78 -0.43
CA GLU A 168 -7.45 20.10 -1.72
C GLU A 168 -8.42 18.91 -1.80
N ALA A 169 -8.69 18.47 -3.03
CA ALA A 169 -9.50 17.29 -3.27
C ALA A 169 -8.85 16.02 -2.70
N ALA A 170 -9.68 15.02 -2.35
CA ALA A 170 -9.21 13.81 -1.69
C ALA A 170 -8.27 12.90 -2.53
N ASN A 171 -8.08 13.20 -3.80
CA ASN A 171 -7.17 12.53 -4.73
C ASN A 171 -5.81 13.26 -4.90
N VAL A 172 -5.58 14.37 -4.18
CA VAL A 172 -4.31 15.11 -4.18
C VAL A 172 -3.47 14.72 -2.98
N LEU A 173 -2.19 14.43 -3.19
CA LEU A 173 -1.21 14.12 -2.15
C LEU A 173 0.02 15.02 -2.30
N HIS A 174 0.44 15.65 -1.22
CA HIS A 174 1.72 16.37 -1.15
C HIS A 174 2.77 15.48 -0.50
N VAL A 175 3.97 15.46 -1.10
CA VAL A 175 5.12 14.71 -0.61
C VAL A 175 6.26 15.69 -0.35
N GLY A 176 6.61 15.85 0.92
CA GLY A 176 7.64 16.80 1.36
C GLY A 176 9.06 16.33 1.06
N LEU A 177 9.33 15.03 1.20
CA LEU A 177 10.62 14.44 0.87
C LEU A 177 10.42 13.17 0.03
N PRO A 178 11.08 13.08 -1.14
CA PRO A 178 11.09 11.84 -1.90
C PRO A 178 11.82 10.75 -1.11
N THR A 179 11.20 9.59 -0.98
CA THR A 179 11.80 8.43 -0.34
C THR A 179 11.97 7.29 -1.33
N ASN A 180 13.04 6.53 -1.15
CA ASN A 180 13.18 5.25 -1.80
C ASN A 180 12.43 4.21 -0.96
N PHE A 181 11.48 3.51 -1.55
CA PHE A 181 10.83 2.38 -0.91
C PHE A 181 11.83 1.24 -0.74
N LYS A 182 12.22 0.97 0.50
CA LYS A 182 13.06 -0.18 0.86
C LYS A 182 12.18 -1.23 1.49
N ALA A 183 12.11 -2.41 0.88
CA ALA A 183 11.31 -3.51 1.37
C ALA A 183 12.18 -4.56 2.06
N ALA A 184 11.67 -5.12 3.15
CA ALA A 184 12.22 -6.30 3.77
C ALA A 184 11.83 -7.55 2.94
N ALA A 185 12.61 -8.62 3.05
CA ALA A 185 12.31 -9.86 2.36
C ALA A 185 11.05 -10.55 2.93
N PHE A 186 10.28 -11.20 2.07
CA PHE A 186 9.30 -12.19 2.47
C PHE A 186 9.98 -13.48 2.96
N ALA A 187 9.24 -14.36 3.63
CA ALA A 187 9.74 -15.69 3.96
C ALA A 187 9.83 -16.59 2.72
N ASP A 188 8.95 -16.39 1.74
CA ASP A 188 8.87 -17.18 0.51
C ASP A 188 9.67 -16.55 -0.63
N GLU A 189 10.45 -17.38 -1.34
CA GLU A 189 11.32 -16.91 -2.42
C GLU A 189 10.56 -16.49 -3.68
N ALA A 190 9.38 -17.04 -3.94
CA ALA A 190 8.55 -16.59 -5.06
C ALA A 190 8.07 -15.15 -4.85
N HIS A 191 7.70 -14.80 -3.61
CA HIS A 191 7.32 -13.43 -3.26
C HIS A 191 8.53 -12.48 -3.31
N ASN A 192 9.72 -12.94 -2.93
CA ASN A 192 10.95 -12.16 -3.07
C ASN A 192 11.30 -11.91 -4.54
N LYS A 193 11.07 -12.88 -5.41
CA LYS A 193 11.24 -12.68 -6.84
C LYS A 193 10.31 -11.61 -7.37
N LEU A 194 9.04 -11.61 -6.96
CA LEU A 194 8.08 -10.56 -7.31
C LEU A 194 8.57 -9.18 -6.84
N LEU A 195 9.08 -9.05 -5.60
CA LEU A 195 9.63 -7.78 -5.11
C LEU A 195 10.81 -7.29 -5.95
N ARG A 196 11.74 -8.17 -6.30
CA ARG A 196 12.90 -7.81 -7.15
C ARG A 196 12.47 -7.38 -8.56
N GLU A 197 11.45 -8.02 -9.12
CA GLU A 197 10.88 -7.60 -10.42
C GLU A 197 10.30 -6.19 -10.33
N LEU A 198 9.48 -5.90 -9.30
CA LEU A 198 8.90 -4.58 -9.07
C LEU A 198 9.98 -3.51 -8.81
N GLU A 199 11.01 -3.83 -8.01
CA GLU A 199 12.14 -2.93 -7.75
C GLU A 199 12.89 -2.59 -9.04
N ALA A 200 13.22 -3.61 -9.84
CA ALA A 200 13.90 -3.41 -11.12
C ALA A 200 13.08 -2.56 -12.10
N ASP A 201 11.77 -2.74 -12.13
CA ASP A 201 10.89 -1.97 -13.01
C ASP A 201 10.73 -0.51 -12.53
N MET A 202 10.71 -0.26 -11.20
CA MET A 202 10.62 1.09 -10.62
C MET A 202 11.94 1.89 -10.66
N THR A 203 13.06 1.25 -10.95
CA THR A 203 14.39 1.91 -11.02
C THR A 203 14.85 2.22 -12.44
N ARG A 204 14.09 1.82 -13.44
CA ARG A 204 14.31 2.15 -14.87
C ARG A 204 13.79 3.52 -15.23
#